data_631d9eb0cdd9f85fa099b3806209018e
#
_entry.id   631d9eb0cdd9f85fa099b3806209018e
#
_cell.length_a   1.000
_cell.length_b   1.000
_cell.length_c   1.000
_cell.angle_alpha   90.00
_cell.angle_beta   90.00
_cell.angle_gamma   90.00
#
_symmetry.space_group_name_H-M   'P 1'
#
loop_
_entity.id
_entity.type
_entity.pdbx_description
1 polymer ?
#
loop_
_entity_poly.entity_id
_entity_poly.type
_entity_poly.pdbx_seq_one_letter_code
_entity_poly.pdbx_strand_id
1 'polypeptide(L)'
;MALIRVKNLLLRTFIGFNPEELANKQDVVINIEIEADIPEEALLADEPVGIYNYKTITKQVIELVQDNRFKLLEVLTKNILDLIMLDERVCHARVEVDKPHALRFAESVSFEMEAKR
;
A
#
# COMPACT_ATOMS: atom_id res chain seq x y z
N MET A 1 -2.06 19.95 6.79
CA MET A 1 -1.89 18.51 6.47
C MET A 1 -2.87 18.09 5.42
N ALA A 2 -2.42 17.28 4.50
CA ALA A 2 -3.28 16.77 3.44
C ALA A 2 -3.33 15.24 3.50
N LEU A 3 -4.47 14.68 3.16
CA LEU A 3 -4.70 13.24 3.14
C LEU A 3 -4.84 12.76 1.70
N ILE A 4 -3.97 11.85 1.31
CA ILE A 4 -3.98 11.23 -0.01
C ILE A 4 -4.44 9.78 0.17
N ARG A 5 -5.37 9.34 -0.68
CA ARG A 5 -5.83 7.95 -0.67
C ARG A 5 -5.57 7.29 -2.01
N VAL A 6 -4.99 6.10 -1.97
CA VAL A 6 -4.95 5.18 -3.11
C VAL A 6 -5.99 4.11 -2.82
N LYS A 7 -7.04 4.07 -3.64
CA LYS A 7 -8.21 3.23 -3.37
C LYS A 7 -8.23 2.01 -4.28
N ASN A 8 -8.37 0.83 -3.66
CA ASN A 8 -8.60 -0.43 -4.37
C ASN A 8 -7.55 -0.70 -5.45
N LEU A 9 -6.29 -0.59 -5.09
CA LEU A 9 -5.19 -0.97 -5.98
C LEU A 9 -5.19 -2.49 -6.10
N LEU A 10 -5.60 -3.00 -7.24
CA LEU A 10 -5.73 -4.42 -7.49
C LEU A 10 -4.48 -4.95 -8.18
N LEU A 11 -3.80 -5.87 -7.52
CA LEU A 11 -2.59 -6.50 -8.03
C LEU A 11 -2.68 -8.02 -7.93
N ARG A 12 -1.94 -8.71 -8.78
CA ARG A 12 -1.79 -10.16 -8.69
C ARG A 12 -0.37 -10.48 -8.26
N THR A 13 -0.25 -11.33 -7.23
CA THR A 13 1.04 -11.69 -6.69
C THR A 13 0.99 -13.03 -5.97
N PHE A 14 2.16 -13.57 -5.66
CA PHE A 14 2.26 -14.73 -4.79
C PHE A 14 2.17 -14.27 -3.34
N ILE A 15 1.14 -14.75 -2.64
CA ILE A 15 0.93 -14.44 -1.23
C ILE A 15 0.36 -15.67 -0.54
N GLY A 16 1.03 -16.12 0.53
CA GLY A 16 0.63 -17.29 1.27
C GLY A 16 1.73 -18.36 1.31
N PHE A 17 1.43 -19.47 1.99
CA PHE A 17 2.44 -20.50 2.24
C PHE A 17 1.91 -21.94 2.06
N ASN A 18 0.63 -22.13 1.72
CA ASN A 18 0.15 -23.47 1.37
C ASN A 18 0.56 -23.82 -0.07
N PRO A 19 0.49 -25.12 -0.47
CA PRO A 19 0.96 -25.52 -1.81
C PRO A 19 0.29 -24.79 -2.96
N GLU A 20 -1.01 -24.53 -2.89
CA GLU A 20 -1.73 -23.81 -3.95
C GLU A 20 -1.26 -22.36 -4.04
N GLU A 21 -1.06 -21.72 -2.89
CA GLU A 21 -0.62 -20.32 -2.84
C GLU A 21 0.82 -20.15 -3.33
N LEU A 22 1.67 -21.13 -3.09
CA LEU A 22 3.05 -21.10 -3.59
C LEU A 22 3.11 -21.30 -5.11
N ALA A 23 2.14 -21.98 -5.69
CA ALA A 23 2.11 -22.31 -7.11
C ALA A 23 1.36 -21.27 -7.95
N ASN A 24 0.46 -20.49 -7.37
CA ASN A 24 -0.46 -19.64 -8.13
C ASN A 24 -0.50 -18.21 -7.57
N LYS A 25 -0.53 -17.25 -8.47
CA LYS A 25 -0.79 -15.86 -8.10
C LYS A 25 -2.24 -15.68 -7.66
N GLN A 26 -2.44 -14.75 -6.76
CA GLN A 26 -3.74 -14.36 -6.23
C GLN A 26 -3.94 -12.86 -6.36
N ASP A 27 -5.19 -12.45 -6.31
CA ASP A 27 -5.54 -11.03 -6.21
C ASP A 27 -5.27 -10.54 -4.79
N VAL A 28 -4.68 -9.36 -4.70
CA VAL A 28 -4.65 -8.57 -3.48
C VAL A 28 -5.21 -7.19 -3.80
N VAL A 29 -5.96 -6.62 -2.87
CA VAL A 29 -6.52 -5.27 -3.00
C VAL A 29 -5.90 -4.42 -1.92
N ILE A 30 -5.23 -3.36 -2.33
CA ILE A 30 -4.46 -2.52 -1.42
C ILE A 30 -5.11 -1.14 -1.33
N ASN A 31 -5.37 -0.72 -0.11
CA ASN A 31 -5.87 0.62 0.20
C ASN A 31 -4.85 1.33 1.06
N ILE A 32 -4.50 2.55 0.66
CA ILE A 32 -3.45 3.33 1.31
C ILE A 32 -4.01 4.71 1.64
N GLU A 33 -3.75 5.17 2.86
CA GLU A 33 -3.98 6.56 3.27
C GLU A 33 -2.66 7.14 3.71
N ILE A 34 -2.34 8.34 3.22
CA ILE A 34 -1.09 9.03 3.52
C ILE A 34 -1.41 10.46 3.93
N GLU A 35 -1.06 10.82 5.16
CA GLU A 35 -1.05 12.21 5.61
C GLU A 35 0.32 12.79 5.35
N ALA A 36 0.39 13.77 4.47
CA ALA A 36 1.64 14.41 4.08
C ALA A 36 1.58 15.91 4.33
N ASP A 37 2.74 16.47 4.64
CA ASP A 37 2.90 17.91 4.75
C ASP A 37 3.18 18.46 3.35
N ILE A 38 2.23 19.23 2.82
CA ILE A 38 2.32 19.85 1.50
C ILE A 38 2.41 21.35 1.71
N PRO A 39 3.48 22.00 1.21
CA PRO A 39 3.62 23.45 1.36
C PRO A 39 2.45 24.20 0.70
N GLU A 40 1.97 25.23 1.35
CA GLU A 40 0.88 26.05 0.82
C GLU A 40 1.23 26.62 -0.56
N GLU A 41 2.48 27.00 -0.76
CA GLU A 41 2.96 27.51 -2.04
C GLU A 41 2.72 26.54 -3.20
N ALA A 42 2.89 25.25 -2.94
CA ALA A 42 2.64 24.22 -3.94
C ALA A 42 1.16 24.14 -4.31
N LEU A 43 0.27 24.33 -3.32
CA LEU A 43 -1.16 24.30 -3.52
C LEU A 43 -1.66 25.54 -4.29
N LEU A 44 -1.00 26.68 -4.11
CA LEU A 44 -1.38 27.93 -4.76
C LEU A 44 -0.82 28.03 -6.18
N ALA A 45 0.32 27.43 -6.45
CA ALA A 45 1.05 27.59 -7.70
C ALA A 45 0.55 26.68 -8.84
N ASP A 46 -0.13 25.59 -8.52
CA ASP A 46 -0.55 24.56 -9.47
C ASP A 46 0.63 24.07 -10.33
N GLU A 47 1.75 23.85 -9.68
CA GLU A 47 2.97 23.34 -10.30
C GLU A 47 3.42 22.07 -9.57
N PRO A 48 4.05 21.11 -10.27
CA PRO A 48 4.42 19.83 -9.67
C PRO A 48 5.56 19.91 -8.64
N VAL A 49 6.23 21.03 -8.54
CA VAL A 49 7.36 21.20 -7.61
C VAL A 49 6.85 21.28 -6.17
N GLY A 50 7.44 20.48 -5.29
CA GLY A 50 7.13 20.51 -3.87
C GLY A 50 5.93 19.69 -3.42
N ILE A 51 5.22 19.05 -4.34
CA ILE A 51 4.12 18.17 -3.97
C ILE A 51 4.63 16.78 -3.58
N TYR A 52 3.79 16.04 -2.84
CA TYR A 52 4.01 14.64 -2.61
C TYR A 52 3.53 13.85 -3.84
N ASN A 53 4.44 13.13 -4.49
CA ASN A 53 4.12 12.44 -5.75
C ASN A 53 3.54 11.05 -5.48
N TYR A 54 2.21 10.94 -5.51
CA TYR A 54 1.51 9.67 -5.30
C TYR A 54 1.77 8.65 -6.42
N LYS A 55 2.12 9.09 -7.62
CA LYS A 55 2.45 8.17 -8.71
C LYS A 55 3.74 7.41 -8.42
N THR A 56 4.74 8.10 -7.89
CA THR A 56 6.03 7.51 -7.56
C THR A 56 5.88 6.45 -6.48
N ILE A 57 5.19 6.78 -5.38
CA ILE A 57 5.00 5.80 -4.29
C ILE A 57 4.13 4.62 -4.74
N THR A 58 3.10 4.87 -5.54
CA THR A 58 2.26 3.79 -6.06
C THR A 58 3.07 2.82 -6.93
N LYS A 59 3.93 3.35 -7.80
CA LYS A 59 4.82 2.53 -8.62
C LYS A 59 5.77 1.68 -7.76
N GLN A 60 6.33 2.27 -6.71
CA GLN A 60 7.21 1.55 -5.80
C GLN A 60 6.48 0.45 -5.03
N VAL A 61 5.24 0.70 -4.64
CA VAL A 61 4.40 -0.31 -3.98
C VAL A 61 4.11 -1.46 -4.95
N ILE A 62 3.77 -1.17 -6.20
CA ILE A 62 3.53 -2.20 -7.21
C ILE A 62 4.78 -3.07 -7.40
N GLU A 63 5.94 -2.46 -7.52
CA GLU A 63 7.21 -3.18 -7.67
C GLU A 63 7.50 -4.05 -6.44
N LEU A 64 7.32 -3.52 -5.25
CA LEU A 64 7.51 -4.27 -4.00
C LEU A 64 6.63 -5.51 -3.96
N VAL A 65 5.35 -5.36 -4.30
CA VAL A 65 4.38 -6.45 -4.25
C VAL A 65 4.66 -7.48 -5.33
N GLN A 66 4.93 -7.06 -6.55
CA GLN A 66 5.04 -7.97 -7.69
C GLN A 66 6.42 -8.60 -7.86
N ASP A 67 7.48 -7.95 -7.38
CA ASP A 67 8.84 -8.44 -7.53
C ASP A 67 9.30 -9.34 -6.39
N ASN A 68 8.44 -9.58 -5.41
CA ASN A 68 8.72 -10.39 -4.23
C ASN A 68 7.63 -11.42 -3.99
N ARG A 69 7.94 -12.38 -3.12
CA ARG A 69 6.98 -13.39 -2.67
C ARG A 69 6.85 -13.27 -1.16
N PHE A 70 5.63 -13.12 -0.68
CA PHE A 70 5.36 -13.02 0.74
C PHE A 70 4.52 -14.22 1.20
N LYS A 71 4.88 -14.79 2.34
CA LYS A 71 4.13 -15.88 2.94
C LYS A 71 2.96 -15.36 3.76
N LEU A 72 3.15 -14.21 4.41
CA LEU A 72 2.18 -13.67 5.36
C LEU A 72 1.67 -12.32 4.89
N LEU A 73 0.36 -12.15 4.96
CA LEU A 73 -0.30 -10.88 4.65
C LEU A 73 0.20 -9.76 5.56
N GLU A 74 0.46 -10.08 6.82
CA GLU A 74 1.00 -9.17 7.82
C GLU A 74 2.37 -8.61 7.38
N VAL A 75 3.23 -9.46 6.86
CA VAL A 75 4.58 -9.07 6.41
C VAL A 75 4.50 -8.19 5.17
N LEU A 76 3.63 -8.54 4.23
CA LEU A 76 3.40 -7.72 3.04
C LEU A 76 2.92 -6.32 3.43
N THR A 77 1.93 -6.25 4.32
CA THR A 77 1.37 -4.98 4.78
C THR A 77 2.45 -4.13 5.47
N LYS A 78 3.24 -4.74 6.34
CA LYS A 78 4.33 -4.05 7.04
C LYS A 78 5.37 -3.49 6.08
N ASN A 79 5.74 -4.26 5.05
CA ASN A 79 6.72 -3.82 4.05
C ASN A 79 6.19 -2.63 3.24
N ILE A 80 4.92 -2.63 2.88
CA ILE A 80 4.31 -1.50 2.17
C ILE A 80 4.32 -0.25 3.07
N LEU A 81 3.91 -0.41 4.32
CA LEU A 81 3.88 0.70 5.27
C LEU A 81 5.27 1.29 5.49
N ASP A 82 6.28 0.45 5.68
CA ASP A 82 7.65 0.90 5.88
C ASP A 82 8.18 1.66 4.66
N LEU A 83 7.86 1.19 3.46
CA LEU A 83 8.24 1.86 2.23
C LEU A 83 7.66 3.28 2.17
N ILE A 84 6.38 3.43 2.50
CA ILE A 84 5.70 4.73 2.51
C ILE A 84 6.34 5.66 3.54
N MET A 85 6.67 5.14 4.71
CA MET A 85 7.21 5.94 5.81
C MET A 85 8.67 6.34 5.62
N LEU A 86 9.35 5.87 4.57
CA LEU A 86 10.71 6.33 4.26
C LEU A 86 10.74 7.82 3.89
N ASP A 87 9.68 8.34 3.32
CA ASP A 87 9.60 9.76 2.99
C ASP A 87 9.26 10.56 4.25
N GLU A 88 10.15 11.45 4.66
CA GLU A 88 10.00 12.23 5.88
C GLU A 88 8.82 13.20 5.87
N ARG A 89 8.28 13.51 4.69
CA ARG A 89 7.09 14.36 4.57
C ARG A 89 5.83 13.64 5.03
N VAL A 90 5.86 12.31 5.09
CA VAL A 90 4.72 11.51 5.54
C VAL A 90 4.66 11.53 7.07
N CYS A 91 3.59 12.08 7.61
CA CYS A 91 3.38 12.18 9.06
C CYS A 91 2.63 10.98 9.61
N HIS A 92 1.73 10.43 8.83
CA HIS A 92 0.92 9.27 9.19
C HIS A 92 0.56 8.51 7.92
N ALA A 93 0.58 7.20 8.00
CA ALA A 93 0.12 6.36 6.90
C ALA A 93 -0.64 5.15 7.43
N ARG A 94 -1.60 4.70 6.65
CA ARG A 94 -2.38 3.51 6.91
C ARG A 94 -2.41 2.65 5.65
N VAL A 95 -2.20 1.35 5.81
CA VAL A 95 -2.21 0.39 4.70
C VAL A 95 -3.11 -0.77 5.08
N GLU A 96 -4.08 -1.06 4.22
CA GLU A 96 -4.92 -2.25 4.34
C GLU A 96 -4.72 -3.12 3.11
N VAL A 97 -4.46 -4.41 3.32
CA VAL A 97 -4.31 -5.37 2.23
C VAL A 97 -5.34 -6.48 2.39
N ASP A 98 -6.18 -6.65 1.38
CA ASP A 98 -7.21 -7.69 1.32
C ASP A 98 -6.75 -8.84 0.44
N LYS A 99 -7.11 -10.07 0.87
CA LYS A 99 -7.08 -11.27 0.05
C LYS A 99 -8.53 -11.70 -0.20
N PRO A 100 -9.12 -11.36 -1.37
CA PRO A 100 -10.57 -11.57 -1.58
C PRO A 100 -11.02 -13.02 -1.52
N HIS A 101 -10.16 -13.97 -1.82
CA HIS A 101 -10.56 -15.38 -1.92
C HIS A 101 -9.88 -16.28 -0.89
N ALA A 102 -9.38 -15.69 0.20
CA ALA A 102 -8.60 -16.45 1.19
C ALA A 102 -9.47 -17.33 2.09
N LEU A 103 -10.68 -16.90 2.39
CA LEU A 103 -11.59 -17.59 3.29
C LEU A 103 -12.88 -17.98 2.55
N ARG A 104 -13.36 -19.19 2.82
CA ARG A 104 -14.43 -19.80 2.04
C ARG A 104 -15.79 -19.13 2.21
N PHE A 105 -16.15 -18.68 3.39
CA PHE A 105 -17.48 -18.12 3.67
C PHE A 105 -17.43 -16.62 3.99
N ALA A 106 -16.30 -16.01 3.79
CA ALA A 106 -16.14 -14.57 3.99
C ALA A 106 -15.93 -13.89 2.63
N GLU A 107 -16.32 -12.63 2.52
CA GLU A 107 -16.06 -11.82 1.34
C GLU A 107 -14.56 -11.67 1.11
N SER A 108 -13.83 -11.39 2.15
CA SER A 108 -12.37 -11.28 2.10
C SER A 108 -11.78 -11.41 3.49
N VAL A 109 -10.46 -11.49 3.57
CA VAL A 109 -9.73 -11.25 4.80
C VAL A 109 -8.77 -10.10 4.56
N SER A 110 -8.64 -9.19 5.50
CA SER A 110 -7.72 -8.07 5.38
C SER A 110 -6.86 -7.93 6.63
N PHE A 111 -5.73 -7.27 6.44
CA PHE A 111 -4.84 -6.87 7.51
C PHE A 111 -4.51 -5.40 7.34
N GLU A 112 -4.65 -4.63 8.39
CA GLU A 112 -4.42 -3.19 8.35
C GLU A 112 -3.39 -2.80 9.39
N MET A 113 -2.46 -1.95 8.99
CA MET A 113 -1.48 -1.35 9.89
C MET A 113 -1.39 0.14 9.66
N GLU A 114 -1.04 0.86 10.69
CA GLU A 114 -0.76 2.29 10.56
C GLU A 114 0.52 2.65 11.30
N ALA A 115 1.16 3.71 10.86
CA ALA A 115 2.34 4.28 11.49
C ALA A 115 2.21 5.80 11.55
N LYS A 116 2.73 6.36 12.60
CA LYS A 116 2.66 7.78 12.89
C LYS A 116 4.05 8.26 13.32
N ARG A 117 4.43 9.41 12.80
CA ARG A 117 5.73 9.99 13.10
C ARG A 117 5.67 10.98 14.26
#